data_d14ca760413e5e487f92aac97172f97d
#
_entry.id   d14ca760413e5e487f92aac97172f97d
#
_cell.length_a   1.000
_cell.length_b   1.000
_cell.length_c   1.000
_cell.angle_alpha   90.00
_cell.angle_beta   90.00
_cell.angle_gamma   90.00
#
_symmetry.space_group_name_H-M   'P 1'
#
loop_
_entity.id
_entity.type
_entity.pdbx_description
1 polymer ?
#
loop_
_entity_poly.entity_id
_entity_poly.type
_entity_poly.pdbx_seq_one_letter_code
_entity_poly.pdbx_strand_id
1 'polypeptide(L)'
;KMQSLMRLASFAIFGQDRSIRVCGEDGSLCRDTAVEVWRENQRSTEAWHDHSEECEFTTFHAYEYTLADQASNLHRNVIFKSSTVPQAPLSAKDAPTPEQLWGWLDETCIEGNDSCDVLAIPHNSNWSSGRMWFPYTNQDLSLQEQQRLAALRARLEPLAEMMQVKGDSECRNGIASVFGAADELCDFEKLRPPSEVIPDCGEAFSSGGMMLKGCVSRYSFVRYALTAGLSEEQALGVNPFKFGIIAATDTHIGAPAGVKENGYQGSHGNDRGIQNRLLGQVNVPGDIAKGSPVRYNPGGIAGIYAVENSRDALFAAMQRKETFGTSGPRITPRFFAGWNIDAGLCQNDNYLAEAYREGVPMGADIPPAPSGEKSSPMFIASANRDPRDGGNLLQRIQIIKGWIDDQGRTQQAVYDIAGAKDTHASVDPQTCAVSGRGFSQLCASWQDPNFDPEVAAVYYARVLENPSCRWSHYDCLSLAPEQRPPSCSDPELPWQIQERAWTSPIWYRP
;
A
#
# COMPACT_ATOMS: atom_id res chain seq x y z
N LYS A 1 11.76 21.01 -22.57
CA LYS A 1 11.60 19.56 -22.29
C LYS A 1 12.91 18.91 -21.83
N MET A 2 14.03 19.06 -22.55
CA MET A 2 15.34 18.47 -22.19
C MET A 2 15.89 18.98 -20.86
N GLN A 3 15.74 20.26 -20.53
CA GLN A 3 16.15 20.82 -19.23
C GLN A 3 15.29 20.32 -18.05
N SER A 4 14.01 20.07 -18.26
CA SER A 4 13.11 19.51 -17.24
C SER A 4 13.44 18.05 -16.94
N LEU A 5 13.79 17.28 -17.96
CA LEU A 5 14.23 15.88 -17.82
C LEU A 5 15.61 15.76 -17.16
N MET A 6 16.55 16.66 -17.52
CA MET A 6 17.86 16.73 -16.85
C MET A 6 17.72 17.10 -15.36
N ARG A 7 16.72 17.91 -14.99
CA ARG A 7 16.44 18.26 -13.58
C ARG A 7 15.86 17.09 -12.82
N LEU A 8 14.93 16.31 -13.40
CA LEU A 8 14.40 15.08 -12.80
C LEU A 8 15.48 13.99 -12.67
N ALA A 9 16.31 13.81 -13.69
CA ALA A 9 17.43 12.89 -13.64
C ALA A 9 18.49 13.33 -12.61
N SER A 10 18.79 14.61 -12.55
CA SER A 10 19.67 15.22 -11.52
C SER A 10 19.12 14.99 -10.11
N PHE A 11 17.82 15.17 -9.92
CA PHE A 11 17.15 14.93 -8.64
C PHE A 11 17.23 13.48 -8.20
N ALA A 12 17.04 12.53 -9.13
CA ALA A 12 17.06 11.09 -8.85
C ALA A 12 18.48 10.50 -8.71
N ILE A 13 19.50 11.11 -9.35
CA ILE A 13 20.84 10.52 -9.49
C ILE A 13 21.89 11.20 -8.61
N PHE A 14 21.85 12.53 -8.46
CA PHE A 14 22.93 13.32 -7.87
C PHE A 14 22.65 13.81 -6.45
N GLY A 15 21.68 13.21 -5.77
CA GLY A 15 21.42 13.59 -4.40
C GLY A 15 20.78 14.96 -4.27
N GLN A 16 20.65 15.36 -3.12
CA GLN A 16 19.64 16.22 -2.54
C GLN A 16 20.08 17.68 -2.39
N ASP A 17 21.12 18.13 -3.08
CA ASP A 17 21.56 19.50 -2.93
C ASP A 17 20.55 20.50 -3.53
N ARG A 18 20.22 21.52 -2.75
CA ARG A 18 19.43 22.65 -3.22
C ARG A 18 20.19 23.37 -4.32
N SER A 19 19.54 23.60 -5.46
CA SER A 19 20.16 24.36 -6.55
C SER A 19 20.40 25.80 -6.10
N ILE A 20 21.66 26.21 -5.99
CA ILE A 20 22.07 27.60 -5.64
C ILE A 20 21.40 28.62 -6.56
N ARG A 21 21.22 28.29 -7.86
CA ARG A 21 20.56 29.19 -8.84
C ARG A 21 19.07 29.42 -8.57
N VAL A 22 18.42 28.52 -7.84
CA VAL A 22 16.98 28.57 -7.54
C VAL A 22 16.77 29.00 -6.09
N CYS A 23 17.55 28.43 -5.18
CA CYS A 23 17.35 28.57 -3.74
C CYS A 23 18.18 29.67 -3.08
N GLY A 24 19.13 30.32 -3.80
CA GLY A 24 20.12 31.21 -3.24
C GLY A 24 21.31 30.43 -2.65
N GLU A 25 22.37 31.14 -2.30
CA GLU A 25 23.62 30.57 -1.80
C GLU A 25 23.41 29.80 -0.47
N ASP A 26 22.54 30.30 0.40
CA ASP A 26 22.20 29.71 1.69
C ASP A 26 20.93 28.85 1.69
N GLY A 27 20.26 28.72 0.55
CA GLY A 27 19.01 27.96 0.39
C GLY A 27 17.78 28.65 1.00
N SER A 28 17.88 29.91 1.49
CA SER A 28 16.79 30.60 2.17
C SER A 28 15.56 30.79 1.29
N LEU A 29 15.72 31.16 0.01
CA LEU A 29 14.60 31.39 -0.89
C LEU A 29 13.70 30.13 -1.00
N CYS A 30 14.27 28.92 -1.03
CA CYS A 30 13.49 27.71 -1.09
C CYS A 30 12.82 27.38 0.26
N ARG A 31 13.48 27.65 1.37
CA ARG A 31 12.87 27.45 2.70
C ARG A 31 11.69 28.40 2.91
N ASP A 32 11.86 29.69 2.60
CA ASP A 32 10.79 30.69 2.74
C ASP A 32 9.59 30.36 1.85
N THR A 33 9.85 29.99 0.59
CA THR A 33 8.80 29.53 -0.33
C THR A 33 8.08 28.27 0.19
N ALA A 34 8.81 27.31 0.78
CA ALA A 34 8.21 26.11 1.36
C ALA A 34 7.26 26.46 2.52
N VAL A 35 7.63 27.44 3.37
CA VAL A 35 6.76 27.95 4.44
C VAL A 35 5.51 28.61 3.88
N GLU A 36 5.61 29.41 2.82
CA GLU A 36 4.46 30.04 2.17
C GLU A 36 3.52 29.01 1.56
N VAL A 37 4.04 28.04 0.81
CA VAL A 37 3.25 26.94 0.23
C VAL A 37 2.60 26.10 1.32
N TRP A 38 3.31 25.84 2.43
CA TRP A 38 2.73 25.12 3.56
C TRP A 38 1.56 25.86 4.21
N ARG A 39 1.66 27.18 4.38
CA ARG A 39 0.55 28.01 4.88
C ARG A 39 -0.64 28.02 3.92
N GLU A 40 -0.38 28.02 2.61
CA GLU A 40 -1.47 27.92 1.61
C GLU A 40 -2.15 26.56 1.67
N ASN A 41 -1.38 25.48 1.80
CA ASN A 41 -1.91 24.14 2.03
C ASN A 41 -2.80 24.08 3.27
N GLN A 42 -2.37 24.65 4.40
CA GLN A 42 -3.18 24.73 5.63
C GLN A 42 -4.49 25.48 5.40
N ARG A 43 -4.45 26.66 4.74
CA ARG A 43 -5.67 27.43 4.44
C ARG A 43 -6.65 26.63 3.55
N SER A 44 -6.11 25.98 2.52
CA SER A 44 -6.94 25.15 1.63
C SER A 44 -7.53 23.95 2.36
N THR A 45 -6.76 23.30 3.22
CA THR A 45 -7.23 22.18 4.04
C THR A 45 -8.40 22.62 4.94
N GLU A 46 -8.26 23.74 5.67
CA GLU A 46 -9.33 24.23 6.54
C GLU A 46 -10.57 24.72 5.74
N ALA A 47 -10.36 25.31 4.57
CA ALA A 47 -11.45 25.81 3.73
C ALA A 47 -12.34 24.68 3.17
N TRP A 48 -11.81 23.48 3.02
CA TRP A 48 -12.54 22.32 2.53
C TRP A 48 -13.00 21.37 3.64
N HIS A 49 -12.53 21.57 4.86
CA HIS A 49 -12.95 20.76 6.01
C HIS A 49 -14.37 21.12 6.41
N ASP A 50 -15.24 20.14 6.51
CA ASP A 50 -16.57 20.34 7.08
C ASP A 50 -16.46 20.35 8.60
N HIS A 51 -16.68 21.54 9.18
CA HIS A 51 -16.67 21.79 10.64
C HIS A 51 -18.06 21.61 11.28
N SER A 52 -19.09 21.25 10.51
CA SER A 52 -20.42 20.99 11.02
C SER A 52 -20.52 19.65 11.76
N GLU A 53 -21.62 19.43 12.46
CA GLU A 53 -21.89 18.15 13.12
C GLU A 53 -22.17 17.02 12.12
N GLU A 54 -22.50 17.35 10.86
CA GLU A 54 -22.75 16.38 9.79
C GLU A 54 -21.48 15.65 9.35
N CYS A 55 -20.31 16.26 9.47
CA CYS A 55 -19.00 15.68 9.10
C CYS A 55 -19.00 15.04 7.70
N GLU A 56 -19.58 15.73 6.70
CA GLU A 56 -19.71 15.15 5.36
C GLU A 56 -18.37 14.99 4.63
N PHE A 57 -17.41 15.91 4.90
CA PHE A 57 -16.13 15.91 4.24
C PHE A 57 -14.97 16.27 5.18
N THR A 58 -14.07 15.33 5.41
CA THR A 58 -12.92 15.52 6.30
C THR A 58 -11.63 15.62 5.49
N THR A 59 -10.82 16.62 5.82
CA THR A 59 -9.47 16.85 5.28
C THR A 59 -8.42 16.77 6.38
N PHE A 60 -7.18 16.45 6.02
CA PHE A 60 -6.03 16.45 6.92
C PHE A 60 -4.93 17.36 6.39
N HIS A 61 -4.22 18.05 7.29
CA HIS A 61 -2.95 18.67 6.95
C HIS A 61 -1.93 17.57 6.68
N ALA A 62 -1.33 17.60 5.50
CA ALA A 62 -0.39 16.59 5.10
C ALA A 62 0.63 17.11 4.09
N TYR A 63 1.76 16.44 4.01
CA TYR A 63 2.74 16.64 2.94
C TYR A 63 3.46 15.33 2.62
N GLU A 64 4.07 15.26 1.45
CA GLU A 64 4.92 14.14 1.09
C GLU A 64 6.40 14.45 1.41
N TYR A 65 6.99 13.60 2.24
CA TYR A 65 8.43 13.52 2.43
C TYR A 65 9.03 12.64 1.35
N THR A 66 9.61 13.26 0.32
CA THR A 66 10.08 12.62 -0.92
C THR A 66 11.57 12.30 -0.83
N LEU A 67 11.93 11.20 -0.15
CA LEU A 67 13.31 10.71 -0.08
C LEU A 67 13.59 9.69 -1.17
N ALA A 68 14.56 9.99 -2.04
CA ALA A 68 15.01 9.10 -3.12
C ALA A 68 16.51 8.80 -2.95
N ASP A 69 16.85 7.87 -2.07
CA ASP A 69 18.24 7.49 -1.84
C ASP A 69 18.70 6.43 -2.87
N GLN A 70 19.78 6.72 -3.59
CA GLN A 70 20.34 5.87 -4.65
C GLN A 70 19.27 5.39 -5.66
N ALA A 71 18.39 6.31 -6.07
CA ALA A 71 17.24 6.03 -6.93
C ALA A 71 16.32 4.92 -6.39
N SER A 72 16.19 4.81 -5.07
CA SER A 72 15.26 3.93 -4.38
C SER A 72 14.21 4.78 -3.67
N ASN A 73 12.94 4.42 -3.82
CA ASN A 73 11.83 5.15 -3.21
C ASN A 73 11.78 4.88 -1.69
N LEU A 74 11.91 5.95 -0.92
CA LEU A 74 11.74 5.95 0.54
C LEU A 74 10.76 7.07 0.96
N HIS A 75 9.75 7.32 0.13
CA HIS A 75 8.75 8.36 0.34
C HIS A 75 7.79 8.03 1.48
N ARG A 76 7.28 9.07 2.16
CA ARG A 76 6.25 8.99 3.21
C ARG A 76 5.25 10.12 3.04
N ASN A 77 3.97 9.81 3.22
CA ASN A 77 2.95 10.82 3.44
C ASN A 77 2.88 11.11 4.93
N VAL A 78 3.23 12.32 5.32
CA VAL A 78 3.14 12.81 6.71
C VAL A 78 1.79 13.44 6.91
N ILE A 79 0.98 12.92 7.83
CA ILE A 79 -0.41 13.33 8.08
C ILE A 79 -0.54 13.75 9.53
N PHE A 80 -1.00 14.99 9.75
CA PHE A 80 -1.24 15.54 11.08
C PHE A 80 -2.70 15.37 11.48
N LYS A 81 -2.93 15.02 12.73
CA LYS A 81 -4.25 14.80 13.31
C LYS A 81 -5.14 16.05 13.30
N SER A 82 -4.55 17.19 13.61
CA SER A 82 -5.29 18.44 13.82
C SER A 82 -4.70 19.61 13.01
N SER A 83 -5.24 20.80 13.19
CA SER A 83 -4.68 22.05 12.64
C SER A 83 -3.43 22.52 13.37
N THR A 84 -3.06 21.90 14.49
CA THR A 84 -1.79 22.15 15.18
C THR A 84 -0.69 21.38 14.44
N VAL A 85 0.10 22.09 13.66
CA VAL A 85 1.14 21.52 12.80
C VAL A 85 2.45 22.32 12.94
N PRO A 86 3.61 21.76 12.62
CA PRO A 86 4.87 22.49 12.58
C PRO A 86 4.82 23.70 11.64
N GLN A 87 5.61 24.73 11.93
CA GLN A 87 5.65 25.98 11.16
C GLN A 87 6.09 25.75 9.69
N ALA A 88 6.88 24.73 9.44
CA ALA A 88 7.35 24.31 8.13
C ALA A 88 7.42 22.79 8.06
N PRO A 89 7.18 22.18 6.87
CA PRO A 89 7.40 20.76 6.67
C PRO A 89 8.90 20.44 6.62
N LEU A 90 9.33 19.35 7.23
CA LEU A 90 10.69 18.87 7.11
C LEU A 90 10.86 18.09 5.80
N SER A 91 11.74 18.57 4.94
CA SER A 91 11.99 17.92 3.65
C SER A 91 13.12 16.89 3.73
N ALA A 92 13.18 15.98 2.76
CA ALA A 92 14.28 15.04 2.60
C ALA A 92 15.65 15.74 2.31
N LYS A 93 15.65 17.05 2.03
CA LYS A 93 16.85 17.87 1.93
C LYS A 93 17.44 18.23 3.29
N ASP A 94 16.57 18.40 4.26
CA ASP A 94 16.94 18.81 5.62
C ASP A 94 17.12 17.57 6.51
N ALA A 95 16.43 16.50 6.24
CA ALA A 95 16.53 15.19 6.89
C ALA A 95 16.73 14.10 5.82
N PRO A 96 17.97 13.73 5.49
CA PRO A 96 18.26 12.78 4.41
C PRO A 96 18.06 11.31 4.78
N THR A 97 17.48 11.01 5.92
CA THR A 97 17.10 9.63 6.31
C THR A 97 15.71 9.59 6.98
N PRO A 98 14.99 8.46 6.90
CA PRO A 98 13.72 8.29 7.58
C PRO A 98 13.81 8.47 9.09
N GLU A 99 14.90 8.04 9.71
CA GLU A 99 15.15 8.14 11.15
C GLU A 99 15.23 9.60 11.62
N GLN A 100 15.81 10.46 10.78
CA GLN A 100 15.85 11.91 11.05
C GLN A 100 14.47 12.55 10.93
N LEU A 101 13.66 12.11 9.95
CA LEU A 101 12.25 12.53 9.87
C LEU A 101 11.49 12.12 11.13
N TRP A 102 11.59 10.87 11.54
CA TRP A 102 10.87 10.36 12.71
C TRP A 102 11.31 11.07 14.01
N GLY A 103 12.61 11.28 14.20
CA GLY A 103 13.13 12.03 15.36
C GLY A 103 12.58 13.45 15.41
N TRP A 104 12.55 14.14 14.27
CA TRP A 104 11.99 15.49 14.19
C TRP A 104 10.47 15.51 14.44
N LEU A 105 9.70 14.56 13.90
CA LEU A 105 8.26 14.47 14.15
C LEU A 105 7.95 14.19 15.63
N ASP A 106 8.74 13.33 16.26
CA ASP A 106 8.61 13.01 17.68
C ASP A 106 8.89 14.24 18.54
N GLU A 107 10.01 14.92 18.33
CA GLU A 107 10.43 16.10 19.08
C GLU A 107 9.51 17.30 18.87
N THR A 108 9.03 17.56 17.65
CA THR A 108 8.28 18.78 17.34
C THR A 108 6.78 18.64 17.48
N CYS A 109 6.26 17.45 17.34
CA CYS A 109 4.83 17.19 17.35
C CYS A 109 4.42 16.37 18.58
N ILE A 110 4.98 15.18 18.74
CA ILE A 110 4.44 14.23 19.73
C ILE A 110 4.89 14.56 21.16
N GLU A 111 6.20 14.72 21.39
CA GLU A 111 6.73 15.07 22.72
C GLU A 111 6.76 16.57 22.97
N GLY A 112 6.94 17.35 21.92
CA GLY A 112 7.09 18.80 22.03
C GLY A 112 5.79 19.59 22.08
N ASN A 113 4.64 18.98 21.77
CA ASN A 113 3.36 19.68 21.71
C ASN A 113 2.16 18.73 21.92
N ASP A 114 1.58 18.74 23.10
CA ASP A 114 0.44 17.89 23.50
C ASP A 114 -0.81 18.01 22.59
N SER A 115 -0.90 19.09 21.79
CA SER A 115 -2.01 19.30 20.85
C SER A 115 -1.71 18.81 19.44
N CYS A 116 -0.50 18.32 19.18
CA CYS A 116 -0.07 17.79 17.90
C CYS A 116 0.02 16.26 17.98
N ASP A 117 -0.47 15.58 16.95
CA ASP A 117 -0.23 14.17 16.73
C ASP A 117 -0.04 13.93 15.23
N VAL A 118 0.78 12.95 14.86
CA VAL A 118 1.22 12.76 13.48
C VAL A 118 1.48 11.28 13.19
N LEU A 119 1.20 10.87 11.96
CA LEU A 119 1.66 9.60 11.43
C LEU A 119 2.32 9.81 10.06
N ALA A 120 3.18 8.88 9.69
CA ALA A 120 3.83 8.82 8.40
C ALA A 120 3.46 7.51 7.70
N ILE A 121 3.11 7.57 6.41
CA ILE A 121 2.73 6.38 5.65
C ILE A 121 3.75 6.15 4.55
N PRO A 122 4.64 5.15 4.70
CA PRO A 122 5.53 4.73 3.62
C PRO A 122 4.73 4.16 2.45
N HIS A 123 5.09 4.59 1.24
CA HIS A 123 4.38 4.20 0.04
C HIS A 123 5.31 3.79 -1.10
N ASN A 124 4.76 3.06 -2.09
CA ASN A 124 5.49 2.58 -3.26
C ASN A 124 6.75 1.77 -2.91
N SER A 125 6.63 0.89 -1.94
CA SER A 125 7.76 0.08 -1.45
C SER A 125 8.33 -0.87 -2.50
N ASN A 126 7.54 -1.25 -3.52
CA ASN A 126 7.99 -2.02 -4.69
C ASN A 126 9.15 -1.35 -5.47
N TRP A 127 9.37 -0.04 -5.29
CA TRP A 127 10.49 0.73 -5.85
C TRP A 127 11.60 1.05 -4.83
N SER A 128 11.49 0.57 -3.61
CA SER A 128 12.47 0.87 -2.54
C SER A 128 13.77 0.10 -2.65
N SER A 129 13.90 -0.85 -3.58
CA SER A 129 15.07 -1.74 -3.70
C SER A 129 15.32 -2.60 -2.44
N GLY A 130 14.29 -2.83 -1.61
CA GLY A 130 14.40 -3.54 -0.33
C GLY A 130 14.75 -2.67 0.87
N ARG A 131 15.02 -1.38 0.68
CA ARG A 131 15.43 -0.46 1.76
C ARG A 131 14.27 -0.04 2.65
N MET A 132 13.04 -0.05 2.13
CA MET A 132 11.85 0.40 2.90
C MET A 132 11.60 -0.48 4.12
N TRP A 133 11.76 -1.78 3.99
CA TRP A 133 11.44 -2.76 5.02
C TRP A 133 12.66 -3.58 5.45
N PHE A 134 13.88 -3.02 5.29
CA PHE A 134 15.10 -3.71 5.70
C PHE A 134 15.14 -3.86 7.22
N PRO A 135 15.31 -5.08 7.75
CA PRO A 135 15.29 -5.35 9.19
C PRO A 135 16.37 -4.59 9.97
N TYR A 136 16.05 -4.12 11.16
CA TYR A 136 17.02 -3.47 12.04
C TYR A 136 18.06 -4.44 12.57
N THR A 137 17.67 -5.69 12.81
CA THR A 137 18.58 -6.77 13.22
C THR A 137 19.68 -7.06 12.20
N ASN A 138 19.49 -6.71 10.93
CA ASN A 138 20.47 -6.86 9.86
C ASN A 138 21.35 -5.62 9.68
N GLN A 139 21.19 -4.59 10.53
CA GLN A 139 21.97 -3.34 10.46
C GLN A 139 23.10 -3.35 11.48
N ASP A 140 24.23 -2.71 11.13
CA ASP A 140 25.39 -2.55 12.03
C ASP A 140 25.13 -1.44 13.07
N LEU A 141 24.21 -1.70 13.98
CA LEU A 141 23.76 -0.81 15.06
C LEU A 141 23.81 -1.56 16.39
N SER A 142 24.00 -0.86 17.49
CA SER A 142 23.82 -1.46 18.82
C SER A 142 22.39 -1.94 19.04
N LEU A 143 22.20 -3.00 19.84
CA LEU A 143 20.86 -3.50 20.18
C LEU A 143 19.94 -2.39 20.72
N GLN A 144 20.45 -1.51 21.59
CA GLN A 144 19.69 -0.39 22.12
C GLN A 144 19.22 0.58 21.02
N GLU A 145 20.06 0.86 20.04
CA GLU A 145 19.69 1.73 18.92
C GLU A 145 18.71 1.05 17.96
N GLN A 146 18.87 -0.25 17.68
CA GLN A 146 17.90 -1.02 16.93
C GLN A 146 16.52 -0.99 17.59
N GLN A 147 16.45 -1.23 18.91
CA GLN A 147 15.21 -1.17 19.69
C GLN A 147 14.58 0.23 19.68
N ARG A 148 15.38 1.28 19.85
CA ARG A 148 14.92 2.66 19.81
C ARG A 148 14.30 3.03 18.47
N LEU A 149 14.99 2.72 17.38
CA LEU A 149 14.52 3.02 16.01
C LEU A 149 13.29 2.19 15.65
N ALA A 150 13.27 0.92 16.01
CA ALA A 150 12.11 0.05 15.80
C ALA A 150 10.86 0.55 16.54
N ALA A 151 11.01 1.00 17.79
CA ALA A 151 9.92 1.57 18.59
C ALA A 151 9.41 2.90 18.00
N LEU A 152 10.33 3.78 17.59
CA LEU A 152 9.99 5.06 16.97
C LEU A 152 9.23 4.86 15.65
N ARG A 153 9.69 3.93 14.83
CA ARG A 153 9.01 3.55 13.59
C ARG A 153 7.63 2.97 13.84
N ALA A 154 7.49 2.00 14.76
CA ALA A 154 6.22 1.38 15.11
C ALA A 154 5.16 2.39 15.56
N ARG A 155 5.58 3.48 16.23
CA ARG A 155 4.73 4.59 16.67
C ARG A 155 4.29 5.48 15.51
N LEU A 156 5.22 5.85 14.62
CA LEU A 156 5.01 6.85 13.58
C LEU A 156 4.52 6.29 12.24
N GLU A 157 4.84 5.02 11.93
CA GLU A 157 4.42 4.35 10.71
C GLU A 157 3.40 3.22 10.99
N PRO A 158 2.18 3.54 11.48
CA PRO A 158 1.17 2.52 11.78
C PRO A 158 0.54 1.92 10.53
N LEU A 159 0.73 2.52 9.34
CA LEU A 159 0.15 2.11 8.07
C LEU A 159 1.21 1.97 6.99
N ALA A 160 0.91 1.14 5.98
CA ALA A 160 1.69 1.00 4.75
C ALA A 160 0.79 0.92 3.53
N GLU A 161 1.25 1.45 2.41
CA GLU A 161 0.53 1.40 1.14
C GLU A 161 0.76 0.08 0.42
N MET A 162 -0.34 -0.57 0.00
CA MET A 162 -0.33 -1.81 -0.77
C MET A 162 -0.33 -1.57 -2.28
N MET A 163 -1.00 -0.52 -2.74
CA MET A 163 -1.24 -0.26 -4.17
C MET A 163 -1.31 1.23 -4.46
N GLN A 164 -0.73 1.65 -5.59
CA GLN A 164 -0.86 2.98 -6.15
C GLN A 164 -0.62 2.96 -7.67
N VAL A 165 -0.65 4.12 -8.33
CA VAL A 165 -0.43 4.27 -9.79
C VAL A 165 0.84 3.57 -10.32
N LYS A 166 1.88 3.47 -9.51
CA LYS A 166 3.15 2.83 -9.85
C LYS A 166 3.19 1.35 -9.45
N GLY A 167 2.02 0.73 -9.33
CA GLY A 167 1.85 -0.71 -9.19
C GLY A 167 1.63 -1.21 -7.77
N ASP A 168 1.54 -2.51 -7.68
CA ASP A 168 1.28 -3.28 -6.46
C ASP A 168 2.57 -3.58 -5.69
N SER A 169 2.50 -3.39 -4.38
CA SER A 169 3.53 -3.69 -3.38
C SER A 169 3.21 -4.89 -2.50
N GLU A 170 2.17 -5.70 -2.80
CA GLU A 170 1.80 -6.84 -1.95
C GLU A 170 2.88 -7.90 -1.88
N CYS A 171 3.20 -8.51 -3.01
CA CYS A 171 4.12 -9.65 -3.11
C CYS A 171 4.72 -9.77 -4.50
N ARG A 172 5.69 -10.67 -4.69
CA ARG A 172 6.22 -11.06 -6.00
C ARG A 172 6.63 -12.52 -5.97
N ASN A 173 6.32 -13.26 -7.04
CA ASN A 173 6.81 -14.62 -7.23
C ASN A 173 8.30 -14.62 -7.63
N GLY A 174 8.99 -15.76 -7.40
CA GLY A 174 10.39 -15.96 -7.82
C GLY A 174 11.43 -15.40 -6.85
N ILE A 175 11.05 -14.99 -5.64
CA ILE A 175 12.00 -14.63 -4.57
C ILE A 175 12.39 -15.91 -3.83
N ALA A 176 13.67 -16.30 -3.94
CA ALA A 176 14.16 -17.58 -3.44
C ALA A 176 14.16 -17.69 -1.90
N SER A 177 14.20 -16.55 -1.21
CA SER A 177 14.16 -16.48 0.26
C SER A 177 12.73 -16.52 0.84
N VAL A 178 11.70 -16.67 0.00
CA VAL A 178 10.29 -16.83 0.40
C VAL A 178 9.86 -18.27 0.08
N PHE A 179 9.41 -18.98 1.09
CA PHE A 179 9.02 -20.39 1.00
C PHE A 179 7.49 -20.53 1.08
N GLY A 180 7.01 -21.73 0.75
CA GLY A 180 5.59 -22.03 0.62
C GLY A 180 5.14 -22.04 -0.84
N ALA A 181 3.83 -22.25 -1.05
CA ALA A 181 3.27 -22.28 -2.40
C ALA A 181 3.33 -20.90 -3.05
N ALA A 182 3.68 -20.85 -4.34
CA ALA A 182 3.59 -19.63 -5.12
C ALA A 182 2.13 -19.13 -5.16
N ASP A 183 1.97 -17.82 -5.04
CA ASP A 183 0.67 -17.17 -5.15
C ASP A 183 0.44 -16.73 -6.61
N GLU A 184 -0.54 -17.32 -7.26
CA GLU A 184 -0.90 -17.04 -8.66
C GLU A 184 -1.27 -15.56 -8.92
N LEU A 185 -1.54 -14.79 -7.85
CA LEU A 185 -1.99 -13.41 -7.93
C LEU A 185 -0.89 -12.40 -7.54
N CYS A 186 0.33 -12.84 -7.27
CA CYS A 186 1.46 -11.94 -6.94
C CYS A 186 2.00 -11.13 -8.12
N ASP A 187 1.59 -11.45 -9.34
CA ASP A 187 2.04 -10.75 -10.55
C ASP A 187 1.10 -9.60 -10.98
N PHE A 188 0.21 -9.19 -10.09
CA PHE A 188 -0.75 -8.12 -10.30
C PHE A 188 -0.05 -6.76 -10.46
N GLU A 189 -0.37 -6.04 -11.56
CA GLU A 189 0.06 -4.66 -11.85
C GLU A 189 1.53 -4.35 -11.54
N LYS A 190 2.44 -5.24 -11.93
CA LYS A 190 3.88 -5.05 -11.75
C LYS A 190 4.48 -4.17 -12.83
N LEU A 191 5.23 -3.14 -12.45
CA LEU A 191 5.97 -2.29 -13.40
C LEU A 191 7.13 -3.01 -14.08
N ARG A 192 7.88 -3.83 -13.33
CA ARG A 192 8.83 -4.79 -13.91
C ARG A 192 8.05 -6.04 -14.25
N PRO A 193 7.94 -6.41 -15.56
CA PRO A 193 7.09 -7.53 -15.97
C PRO A 193 7.50 -8.83 -15.28
N PRO A 194 6.52 -9.73 -15.01
CA PRO A 194 6.81 -11.05 -14.42
C PRO A 194 7.74 -11.91 -15.26
N SER A 195 7.72 -11.75 -16.58
CA SER A 195 8.61 -12.42 -17.55
C SER A 195 10.06 -11.96 -17.47
N GLU A 196 10.34 -10.80 -16.88
CA GLU A 196 11.71 -10.31 -16.70
C GLU A 196 12.45 -11.16 -15.67
N VAL A 197 13.55 -11.79 -16.09
CA VAL A 197 14.45 -12.52 -15.19
C VAL A 197 15.25 -11.50 -14.39
N ILE A 198 14.89 -11.32 -13.13
CA ILE A 198 15.51 -10.37 -12.24
C ILE A 198 16.25 -11.14 -11.15
N PRO A 199 17.54 -10.83 -10.89
CA PRO A 199 18.25 -11.41 -9.77
C PRO A 199 17.55 -11.17 -8.44
N ASP A 200 17.51 -12.16 -7.57
CA ASP A 200 17.08 -12.03 -6.19
C ASP A 200 18.20 -11.42 -5.35
N CYS A 201 17.90 -10.47 -4.49
CA CYS A 201 18.86 -9.90 -3.55
C CYS A 201 19.16 -10.82 -2.36
N GLY A 202 18.43 -11.91 -2.16
CA GLY A 202 18.50 -12.72 -0.95
C GLY A 202 18.09 -11.90 0.28
N GLU A 203 18.95 -11.93 1.31
CA GLU A 203 18.74 -11.17 2.56
C GLU A 203 19.22 -9.71 2.49
N ALA A 204 19.61 -9.23 1.31
CA ALA A 204 20.12 -7.88 1.11
C ALA A 204 19.09 -6.95 0.45
N PHE A 205 19.50 -5.72 0.23
CA PHE A 205 18.82 -4.73 -0.58
C PHE A 205 19.71 -4.28 -1.75
N SER A 206 19.13 -3.52 -2.67
CA SER A 206 19.85 -2.98 -3.82
C SER A 206 19.68 -1.46 -3.97
N SER A 207 19.82 -0.97 -5.19
CA SER A 207 19.59 0.43 -5.57
C SER A 207 18.99 0.50 -6.97
N GLY A 208 18.45 1.68 -7.32
CA GLY A 208 17.94 1.92 -8.68
C GLY A 208 16.51 1.43 -8.91
N GLY A 209 15.74 1.10 -7.87
CA GLY A 209 14.35 0.63 -8.00
C GLY A 209 13.45 1.58 -8.78
N MET A 210 13.58 2.90 -8.57
CA MET A 210 12.85 3.92 -9.34
C MET A 210 13.21 3.95 -10.83
N MET A 211 14.33 3.35 -11.21
CA MET A 211 14.77 3.19 -12.59
C MET A 211 14.53 1.76 -13.11
N LEU A 212 13.77 0.95 -12.36
CA LEU A 212 13.52 -0.46 -12.64
C LEU A 212 14.82 -1.28 -12.79
N LYS A 213 15.85 -0.94 -12.01
CA LYS A 213 17.16 -1.59 -11.98
C LYS A 213 17.42 -2.28 -10.64
N GLY A 214 18.53 -3.01 -10.57
CA GLY A 214 18.94 -3.75 -9.37
C GLY A 214 18.25 -5.10 -9.22
N CYS A 215 18.66 -5.87 -8.22
CA CYS A 215 17.99 -7.11 -7.82
C CYS A 215 16.66 -6.80 -7.11
N VAL A 216 15.76 -7.78 -7.05
CA VAL A 216 14.51 -7.70 -6.30
C VAL A 216 14.74 -8.24 -4.90
N SER A 217 14.39 -7.46 -3.90
CA SER A 217 14.44 -7.87 -2.50
C SER A 217 13.04 -8.16 -1.97
N ARG A 218 12.89 -9.19 -1.14
CA ARG A 218 11.63 -9.45 -0.41
C ARG A 218 11.22 -8.26 0.45
N TYR A 219 12.17 -7.49 0.95
CA TYR A 219 11.94 -6.27 1.73
C TYR A 219 11.42 -5.07 0.92
N SER A 220 11.08 -5.27 -0.34
CA SER A 220 10.30 -4.33 -1.16
C SER A 220 8.80 -4.59 -1.09
N PHE A 221 8.35 -5.69 -0.47
CA PHE A 221 6.95 -6.11 -0.50
C PHE A 221 6.36 -6.22 0.89
N VAL A 222 5.16 -5.69 1.04
CA VAL A 222 4.42 -5.56 2.30
C VAL A 222 4.19 -6.91 2.97
N ARG A 223 3.79 -7.95 2.22
CA ARG A 223 3.56 -9.31 2.75
C ARG A 223 4.77 -9.84 3.51
N TYR A 224 5.95 -9.69 2.93
CA TYR A 224 7.18 -10.23 3.53
C TYR A 224 7.74 -9.33 4.62
N ALA A 225 7.47 -8.03 4.55
CA ALA A 225 7.76 -7.10 5.65
C ALA A 225 6.94 -7.44 6.90
N LEU A 226 5.64 -7.71 6.75
CA LEU A 226 4.79 -8.17 7.86
C LEU A 226 5.35 -9.43 8.53
N THR A 227 5.83 -10.38 7.73
CA THR A 227 6.44 -11.61 8.25
C THR A 227 7.80 -11.33 8.91
N ALA A 228 8.65 -10.48 8.31
CA ALA A 228 9.94 -10.08 8.91
C ALA A 228 9.73 -9.36 10.26
N GLY A 229 8.64 -8.61 10.40
CA GLY A 229 8.26 -7.97 11.66
C GLY A 229 8.07 -8.94 12.83
N LEU A 230 7.69 -10.20 12.58
CA LEU A 230 7.59 -11.22 13.62
C LEU A 230 8.98 -11.58 14.17
N SER A 231 10.00 -11.69 13.30
CA SER A 231 11.39 -11.92 13.72
C SER A 231 11.97 -10.71 14.47
N GLU A 232 11.67 -9.50 13.99
CA GLU A 232 12.10 -8.27 14.67
C GLU A 232 11.49 -8.17 16.07
N GLU A 233 10.20 -8.50 16.22
CA GLU A 233 9.53 -8.52 17.54
C GLU A 233 10.19 -9.51 18.51
N GLN A 234 10.52 -10.70 18.03
CA GLN A 234 11.22 -11.70 18.83
C GLN A 234 12.61 -11.24 19.28
N ALA A 235 13.36 -10.57 18.41
CA ALA A 235 14.72 -10.12 18.67
C ALA A 235 14.78 -8.80 19.46
N LEU A 236 13.91 -7.85 19.17
CA LEU A 236 13.95 -6.49 19.68
C LEU A 236 12.91 -6.20 20.76
N GLY A 237 11.89 -7.05 20.90
CA GLY A 237 10.75 -6.82 21.80
C GLY A 237 9.70 -5.88 21.22
N VAL A 238 9.87 -5.42 20.00
CA VAL A 238 8.93 -4.54 19.27
C VAL A 238 8.93 -4.89 17.78
N ASN A 239 7.74 -4.87 17.16
CA ASN A 239 7.56 -5.11 15.73
C ASN A 239 7.53 -3.77 14.96
N PRO A 240 8.60 -3.38 14.24
CA PRO A 240 8.63 -2.13 13.47
C PRO A 240 7.80 -2.18 12.19
N PHE A 241 7.32 -3.35 11.80
CA PHE A 241 6.54 -3.60 10.59
C PHE A 241 5.11 -4.06 10.91
N LYS A 242 4.61 -3.71 12.08
CA LYS A 242 3.25 -3.98 12.53
C LYS A 242 2.28 -2.91 12.04
N PHE A 243 2.09 -2.84 10.74
CA PHE A 243 1.29 -1.81 10.09
C PHE A 243 -0.02 -2.33 9.50
N GLY A 244 -1.03 -1.47 9.47
CA GLY A 244 -2.25 -1.67 8.69
C GLY A 244 -2.05 -1.33 7.22
N ILE A 245 -3.05 -1.64 6.41
CA ILE A 245 -3.00 -1.51 4.96
C ILE A 245 -3.87 -0.37 4.48
N ILE A 246 -3.34 0.41 3.56
CA ILE A 246 -4.08 1.36 2.72
C ILE A 246 -3.71 1.16 1.25
N ALA A 247 -4.41 1.86 0.36
CA ALA A 247 -4.01 2.10 -1.02
C ALA A 247 -4.32 3.55 -1.39
N ALA A 248 -3.70 4.07 -2.42
CA ALA A 248 -3.88 5.44 -2.88
C ALA A 248 -3.66 5.58 -4.39
N THR A 249 -3.88 6.75 -4.94
CA THR A 249 -3.62 7.01 -6.35
C THR A 249 -2.18 7.48 -6.60
N ASP A 250 -1.63 8.27 -5.72
CA ASP A 250 -0.36 8.99 -5.92
C ASP A 250 -0.36 9.79 -7.23
N THR A 251 -1.52 10.33 -7.59
CA THR A 251 -1.67 11.11 -8.82
C THR A 251 -1.06 12.51 -8.66
N HIS A 252 -0.40 13.00 -9.72
CA HIS A 252 0.30 14.29 -9.77
C HIS A 252 -0.40 15.30 -10.69
N ILE A 253 -1.71 15.13 -10.91
CA ILE A 253 -2.51 15.97 -11.81
C ILE A 253 -3.68 16.67 -11.11
N GLY A 254 -3.72 16.64 -9.76
CA GLY A 254 -4.79 17.26 -8.98
C GLY A 254 -6.15 16.56 -9.14
N ALA A 255 -6.18 15.28 -9.48
CA ALA A 255 -7.40 14.49 -9.66
C ALA A 255 -7.39 13.28 -8.71
N PRO A 256 -7.60 13.47 -7.39
CA PRO A 256 -7.63 12.39 -6.42
C PRO A 256 -8.80 11.44 -6.69
N ALA A 257 -8.64 10.17 -6.30
CA ALA A 257 -9.66 9.13 -6.43
C ALA A 257 -10.19 8.87 -7.87
N GLY A 258 -9.42 9.23 -8.89
CA GLY A 258 -9.71 8.91 -10.29
C GLY A 258 -9.33 7.47 -10.65
N VAL A 259 -9.89 6.48 -9.91
CA VAL A 259 -9.47 5.08 -9.90
C VAL A 259 -10.24 4.15 -10.84
N LYS A 260 -11.02 4.69 -11.76
CA LYS A 260 -11.77 3.86 -12.72
C LYS A 260 -10.89 3.44 -13.89
N GLU A 261 -10.93 2.17 -14.23
CA GLU A 261 -10.28 1.63 -15.43
C GLU A 261 -10.85 2.27 -16.70
N ASN A 262 -12.16 2.28 -16.85
CA ASN A 262 -12.80 2.99 -17.96
C ASN A 262 -12.75 4.51 -17.74
N GLY A 263 -12.05 5.20 -18.63
CA GLY A 263 -11.92 6.65 -18.59
C GLY A 263 -10.76 7.16 -17.74
N TYR A 264 -9.75 6.34 -17.48
CA TYR A 264 -8.50 6.76 -16.84
C TYR A 264 -7.87 7.97 -17.54
N GLN A 265 -7.52 8.99 -16.77
CA GLN A 265 -7.04 10.28 -17.29
C GLN A 265 -5.51 10.43 -17.32
N GLY A 266 -4.78 9.37 -16.89
CA GLY A 266 -3.36 9.45 -16.58
C GLY A 266 -3.12 9.92 -15.15
N SER A 267 -1.87 9.87 -14.71
CA SER A 267 -1.45 10.19 -13.34
C SER A 267 -0.38 11.29 -13.25
N HIS A 268 0.39 11.46 -14.31
CA HIS A 268 1.45 12.46 -14.41
C HIS A 268 1.18 13.33 -15.65
N GLY A 269 1.45 14.60 -15.62
CA GLY A 269 1.07 15.51 -16.73
C GLY A 269 1.59 15.15 -18.12
N ASN A 270 2.57 14.24 -18.24
CA ASN A 270 3.12 13.73 -19.49
C ASN A 270 2.34 12.55 -20.09
N ASP A 271 1.47 11.91 -19.33
CA ASP A 271 0.63 10.78 -19.74
C ASP A 271 -0.83 11.19 -20.05
N ARG A 272 -1.09 12.49 -20.12
CA ARG A 272 -2.39 13.00 -20.57
C ARG A 272 -2.67 12.71 -22.01
N GLY A 273 -3.90 12.30 -22.31
CA GLY A 273 -4.34 11.91 -23.65
C GLY A 273 -3.96 10.47 -23.99
N ILE A 274 -4.86 9.80 -24.71
CA ILE A 274 -4.81 8.35 -24.98
C ILE A 274 -3.47 7.95 -25.61
N GLN A 275 -3.00 8.66 -26.62
CA GLN A 275 -1.76 8.35 -27.30
C GLN A 275 -0.54 8.39 -26.36
N ASN A 276 -0.48 9.37 -25.44
CA ASN A 276 0.67 9.53 -24.55
C ASN A 276 0.70 8.42 -23.48
N ARG A 277 -0.44 8.08 -22.88
CA ARG A 277 -0.47 7.04 -21.84
C ARG A 277 -0.36 5.62 -22.38
N LEU A 278 -0.72 5.39 -23.65
CA LEU A 278 -0.49 4.11 -24.34
C LEU A 278 0.94 3.94 -24.86
N LEU A 279 1.81 4.96 -24.75
CA LEU A 279 3.19 4.83 -25.20
C LEU A 279 3.93 3.77 -24.38
N GLY A 280 4.43 2.75 -25.07
CA GLY A 280 5.11 1.61 -24.46
C GLY A 280 6.49 1.92 -23.88
N GLN A 281 7.15 2.98 -24.33
CA GLN A 281 8.44 3.43 -23.82
C GLN A 281 8.55 4.94 -23.91
N VAL A 282 8.94 5.57 -22.83
CA VAL A 282 9.42 6.95 -22.88
C VAL A 282 10.89 6.88 -23.33
N ASN A 283 11.17 7.26 -24.58
CA ASN A 283 12.54 7.40 -25.07
C ASN A 283 13.23 8.54 -24.31
N VAL A 284 13.87 8.20 -23.22
CA VAL A 284 14.80 9.08 -22.51
C VAL A 284 16.21 8.67 -22.94
N PRO A 285 17.04 9.58 -23.46
CA PRO A 285 18.43 9.24 -23.79
C PRO A 285 19.15 8.67 -22.57
N GLY A 286 19.72 7.47 -22.71
CA GLY A 286 20.57 6.87 -21.70
C GLY A 286 19.95 5.80 -20.80
N ASP A 287 18.97 5.01 -21.26
CA ASP A 287 18.37 3.88 -20.50
C ASP A 287 17.80 4.25 -19.09
N ILE A 288 17.54 5.52 -18.82
CA ILE A 288 17.25 6.04 -17.49
C ILE A 288 15.81 5.76 -17.06
N ALA A 289 14.91 5.46 -17.99
CA ALA A 289 13.54 5.12 -17.62
C ALA A 289 12.94 4.10 -18.58
N LYS A 290 12.93 2.87 -18.18
CA LYS A 290 12.02 1.84 -18.75
C LYS A 290 10.60 1.93 -18.16
N GLY A 291 10.28 2.97 -17.41
CA GLY A 291 8.94 3.25 -16.90
C GLY A 291 8.03 3.66 -18.05
N SER A 292 7.32 2.70 -18.60
CA SER A 292 6.33 2.93 -19.63
C SER A 292 5.02 3.41 -19.00
N PRO A 293 4.44 4.55 -19.41
CA PRO A 293 3.15 5.01 -18.91
C PRO A 293 2.04 3.95 -19.03
N VAL A 294 2.10 3.08 -20.04
CA VAL A 294 1.11 2.01 -20.23
C VAL A 294 1.13 0.94 -19.10
N ARG A 295 2.23 0.86 -18.33
CA ARG A 295 2.32 -0.02 -17.17
C ARG A 295 1.83 0.62 -15.88
N TYR A 296 1.56 1.92 -15.88
CA TYR A 296 0.85 2.56 -14.78
C TYR A 296 -0.61 2.11 -14.75
N ASN A 297 -1.28 2.34 -13.65
CA ASN A 297 -2.67 1.97 -13.43
C ASN A 297 -3.40 3.16 -12.75
N PRO A 298 -4.72 3.13 -12.59
CA PRO A 298 -5.44 4.20 -11.92
C PRO A 298 -5.09 4.36 -10.42
N GLY A 299 -4.38 3.41 -9.83
CA GLY A 299 -4.07 3.40 -8.41
C GLY A 299 -5.19 2.78 -7.59
N GLY A 300 -5.22 3.12 -6.31
CA GLY A 300 -6.16 2.57 -5.35
C GLY A 300 -6.80 3.61 -4.46
N ILE A 301 -7.59 3.15 -3.51
CA ILE A 301 -8.21 3.96 -2.47
C ILE A 301 -8.06 3.31 -1.11
N ALA A 302 -7.94 4.14 -0.07
CA ALA A 302 -8.01 3.71 1.32
C ALA A 302 -9.45 3.67 1.81
N GLY A 303 -9.77 2.65 2.61
CA GLY A 303 -10.96 2.63 3.44
C GLY A 303 -10.59 2.66 4.91
N ILE A 304 -11.37 3.37 5.71
CA ILE A 304 -11.14 3.52 7.15
C ILE A 304 -12.46 3.24 7.88
N TYR A 305 -12.43 2.33 8.84
CA TYR A 305 -13.59 2.08 9.71
C TYR A 305 -13.47 2.93 10.97
N ALA A 306 -14.29 3.95 11.06
CA ALA A 306 -14.35 4.88 12.17
C ALA A 306 -15.78 5.03 12.67
N VAL A 307 -15.95 5.54 13.88
CA VAL A 307 -17.28 5.76 14.46
C VAL A 307 -18.02 6.94 13.83
N GLU A 308 -17.26 7.88 13.27
CA GLU A 308 -17.77 9.04 12.55
C GLU A 308 -16.72 9.58 11.56
N ASN A 309 -17.09 10.46 10.66
CA ASN A 309 -16.18 11.07 9.69
C ASN A 309 -15.56 12.38 10.24
N SER A 310 -14.98 12.32 11.42
CA SER A 310 -14.20 13.42 12.01
C SER A 310 -12.70 13.15 11.94
N ARG A 311 -11.87 14.21 12.00
CA ARG A 311 -10.41 14.05 12.06
C ARG A 311 -9.98 13.14 13.20
N ASP A 312 -10.53 13.33 14.39
CA ASP A 312 -10.18 12.56 15.57
C ASP A 312 -10.53 11.08 15.41
N ALA A 313 -11.75 10.77 14.95
CA ALA A 313 -12.20 9.40 14.78
C ALA A 313 -11.44 8.67 13.65
N LEU A 314 -11.20 9.35 12.53
CA LEU A 314 -10.45 8.80 11.41
C LEU A 314 -8.97 8.60 11.78
N PHE A 315 -8.33 9.56 12.45
CA PHE A 315 -6.95 9.44 12.88
C PHE A 315 -6.77 8.31 13.89
N ALA A 316 -7.67 8.21 14.89
CA ALA A 316 -7.67 7.10 15.85
C ALA A 316 -7.86 5.74 15.15
N ALA A 317 -8.70 5.68 14.11
CA ALA A 317 -8.88 4.46 13.31
C ALA A 317 -7.62 4.10 12.52
N MET A 318 -6.91 5.08 11.96
CA MET A 318 -5.62 4.88 11.31
C MET A 318 -4.56 4.38 12.29
N GLN A 319 -4.48 4.94 13.49
CA GLN A 319 -3.54 4.49 14.53
C GLN A 319 -3.81 3.05 14.99
N ARG A 320 -5.08 2.66 15.17
CA ARG A 320 -5.46 1.28 15.51
C ARG A 320 -5.49 0.35 14.30
N LYS A 321 -5.16 0.86 13.09
CA LYS A 321 -5.02 0.10 11.84
C LYS A 321 -6.33 -0.57 11.36
N GLU A 322 -7.47 -0.03 11.72
CA GLU A 322 -8.77 -0.52 11.23
C GLU A 322 -9.05 0.06 9.83
N THR A 323 -8.15 -0.29 8.91
CA THR A 323 -8.06 0.24 7.55
C THR A 323 -7.95 -0.88 6.53
N PHE A 324 -8.24 -0.56 5.29
CA PHE A 324 -8.04 -1.45 4.15
C PHE A 324 -7.68 -0.66 2.89
N GLY A 325 -7.10 -1.34 1.92
CA GLY A 325 -6.83 -0.78 0.60
C GLY A 325 -7.61 -1.51 -0.48
N THR A 326 -7.97 -0.82 -1.56
CA THR A 326 -8.49 -1.45 -2.78
C THR A 326 -7.70 -1.00 -3.99
N SER A 327 -7.74 -1.75 -5.07
CA SER A 327 -7.11 -1.39 -6.34
C SER A 327 -7.95 -0.44 -7.20
N GLY A 328 -9.07 0.09 -6.65
CA GLY A 328 -9.92 1.08 -7.33
C GLY A 328 -11.40 0.97 -6.99
N PRO A 329 -12.03 -0.21 -7.11
CA PRO A 329 -13.42 -0.41 -6.71
C PRO A 329 -13.62 -0.19 -5.21
N ARG A 330 -14.82 0.27 -4.83
CA ARG A 330 -15.20 0.45 -3.42
C ARG A 330 -15.68 -0.87 -2.79
N ILE A 331 -14.90 -1.91 -2.93
CA ILE A 331 -15.10 -3.17 -2.19
C ILE A 331 -14.93 -2.86 -0.69
N THR A 332 -15.84 -3.34 0.15
CA THR A 332 -15.80 -3.12 1.59
C THR A 332 -15.52 -4.42 2.34
N PRO A 333 -14.25 -4.80 2.55
CA PRO A 333 -13.87 -6.02 3.24
C PRO A 333 -13.94 -5.83 4.76
N ARG A 334 -14.29 -6.89 5.51
CA ARG A 334 -14.19 -6.98 6.96
C ARG A 334 -13.38 -8.20 7.33
N PHE A 335 -12.61 -8.11 8.41
CA PHE A 335 -11.79 -9.21 8.88
C PHE A 335 -11.70 -9.19 10.41
N PHE A 336 -12.03 -10.30 11.04
CA PHE A 336 -12.03 -10.48 12.48
C PHE A 336 -11.40 -11.80 12.86
N ALA A 337 -10.89 -11.91 14.09
CA ALA A 337 -10.44 -13.16 14.67
C ALA A 337 -10.74 -13.22 16.17
N GLY A 338 -10.99 -14.41 16.69
CA GLY A 338 -11.22 -14.62 18.12
C GLY A 338 -11.38 -16.07 18.49
N TRP A 339 -11.23 -16.38 19.78
CA TRP A 339 -11.32 -17.74 20.29
C TRP A 339 -12.76 -18.22 20.50
N ASN A 340 -13.69 -17.28 20.72
CA ASN A 340 -15.08 -17.59 21.06
C ASN A 340 -16.06 -17.26 19.93
N ILE A 341 -15.57 -16.94 18.74
CA ILE A 341 -16.43 -16.64 17.58
C ILE A 341 -17.13 -17.91 17.10
N ASP A 342 -18.46 -17.85 16.97
CA ASP A 342 -19.25 -18.96 16.46
C ASP A 342 -19.01 -19.20 14.96
N ALA A 343 -18.85 -20.47 14.56
CA ALA A 343 -18.61 -20.84 13.17
C ALA A 343 -19.79 -20.50 12.24
N GLY A 344 -21.00 -20.38 12.76
CA GLY A 344 -22.20 -19.98 12.03
C GLY A 344 -22.42 -18.47 11.95
N LEU A 345 -21.48 -17.65 12.46
CA LEU A 345 -21.68 -16.21 12.62
C LEU A 345 -22.06 -15.51 11.29
N CYS A 346 -21.52 -15.94 10.15
CA CYS A 346 -21.84 -15.37 8.84
C CYS A 346 -23.33 -15.54 8.43
N GLN A 347 -24.10 -16.35 9.13
CA GLN A 347 -25.53 -16.56 8.87
C GLN A 347 -26.41 -15.63 9.73
N ASN A 348 -25.80 -14.87 10.62
CA ASN A 348 -26.49 -13.95 11.52
C ASN A 348 -26.55 -12.54 10.90
N ASP A 349 -27.71 -11.93 10.84
CA ASP A 349 -27.87 -10.55 10.34
C ASP A 349 -27.07 -9.52 11.13
N ASN A 350 -26.80 -9.78 12.43
CA ASN A 350 -26.03 -8.93 13.32
C ASN A 350 -24.55 -9.35 13.42
N TYR A 351 -24.03 -10.14 12.47
CA TYR A 351 -22.70 -10.74 12.55
C TYR A 351 -21.58 -9.73 12.87
N LEU A 352 -21.67 -8.50 12.39
CA LEU A 352 -20.65 -7.47 12.65
C LEU A 352 -20.59 -7.09 14.13
N ALA A 353 -21.73 -6.83 14.76
CA ALA A 353 -21.79 -6.49 16.19
C ALA A 353 -21.24 -7.62 17.05
N GLU A 354 -21.56 -8.86 16.70
CA GLU A 354 -21.08 -10.04 17.40
C GLU A 354 -19.59 -10.27 17.17
N ALA A 355 -19.09 -10.06 15.94
CA ALA A 355 -17.67 -10.17 15.63
C ALA A 355 -16.81 -9.16 16.42
N TYR A 356 -17.30 -7.92 16.61
CA TYR A 356 -16.64 -6.93 17.47
C TYR A 356 -16.70 -7.29 18.95
N ARG A 357 -17.76 -7.97 19.41
CA ARG A 357 -17.93 -8.36 20.81
C ARG A 357 -17.08 -9.56 21.19
N GLU A 358 -16.98 -10.57 20.31
CA GLU A 358 -16.37 -11.88 20.59
C GLU A 358 -14.94 -12.00 20.05
N GLY A 359 -14.51 -11.03 19.24
CA GLY A 359 -13.20 -11.04 18.58
C GLY A 359 -12.56 -9.67 18.49
N VAL A 360 -11.49 -9.62 17.72
CA VAL A 360 -10.75 -8.40 17.39
C VAL A 360 -10.88 -8.10 15.90
N PRO A 361 -11.00 -6.84 15.49
CA PRO A 361 -11.02 -6.45 14.10
C PRO A 361 -9.61 -6.47 13.48
N MET A 362 -9.55 -6.32 12.15
CA MET A 362 -8.31 -6.05 11.43
C MET A 362 -7.49 -4.93 12.09
N GLY A 363 -6.18 -5.06 12.06
CA GLY A 363 -5.23 -4.13 12.69
C GLY A 363 -4.83 -4.51 14.11
N ALA A 364 -5.49 -5.49 14.72
CA ALA A 364 -5.28 -5.87 16.12
C ALA A 364 -4.50 -7.18 16.29
N ASP A 365 -4.10 -7.45 17.55
CA ASP A 365 -3.59 -8.74 17.99
C ASP A 365 -4.73 -9.64 18.45
N ILE A 366 -4.65 -10.92 18.15
CA ILE A 366 -5.48 -11.94 18.80
C ILE A 366 -5.06 -12.04 20.26
N PRO A 367 -5.99 -11.99 21.22
CA PRO A 367 -5.66 -12.21 22.61
C PRO A 367 -4.94 -13.56 22.82
N PRO A 368 -4.14 -13.71 23.88
CA PRO A 368 -3.50 -14.99 24.18
C PRO A 368 -4.51 -16.14 24.18
N ALA A 369 -4.07 -17.31 23.69
CA ALA A 369 -4.92 -18.50 23.68
C ALA A 369 -5.43 -18.84 25.07
N PRO A 370 -6.70 -19.28 25.22
CA PRO A 370 -7.18 -19.84 26.48
C PRO A 370 -6.29 -21.00 26.93
N SER A 371 -6.16 -21.18 28.25
CA SER A 371 -5.29 -22.22 28.81
C SER A 371 -5.66 -23.62 28.31
N GLY A 372 -4.70 -24.28 27.66
CA GLY A 372 -4.87 -25.61 27.07
C GLY A 372 -5.48 -25.63 25.67
N GLU A 373 -5.82 -24.47 25.11
CA GLU A 373 -6.32 -24.38 23.72
C GLU A 373 -5.20 -24.65 22.72
N LYS A 374 -5.43 -25.55 21.81
CA LYS A 374 -4.50 -25.91 20.73
C LYS A 374 -5.09 -25.73 19.34
N SER A 375 -6.39 -25.48 19.28
CA SER A 375 -7.08 -25.21 18.00
C SER A 375 -6.79 -23.82 17.52
N SER A 376 -6.91 -23.59 16.22
CA SER A 376 -6.85 -22.26 15.63
C SER A 376 -7.97 -21.35 16.18
N PRO A 377 -7.72 -20.05 16.38
CA PRO A 377 -8.79 -19.09 16.54
C PRO A 377 -9.70 -19.13 15.31
N MET A 378 -10.96 -18.72 15.48
CA MET A 378 -11.89 -18.54 14.39
C MET A 378 -11.63 -17.18 13.72
N PHE A 379 -11.50 -17.19 12.40
CA PHE A 379 -11.44 -16.00 11.57
C PHE A 379 -12.77 -15.81 10.85
N ILE A 380 -13.21 -14.56 10.75
CA ILE A 380 -14.36 -14.15 9.93
C ILE A 380 -13.86 -13.19 8.88
N ALA A 381 -14.08 -13.52 7.61
CA ALA A 381 -13.82 -12.59 6.53
C ALA A 381 -15.08 -12.40 5.70
N SER A 382 -15.44 -11.15 5.45
CA SER A 382 -16.60 -10.81 4.62
C SER A 382 -16.29 -9.63 3.72
N ALA A 383 -17.06 -9.48 2.63
CA ALA A 383 -16.94 -8.34 1.74
C ALA A 383 -18.25 -8.09 1.00
N ASN A 384 -18.53 -6.81 0.71
CA ASN A 384 -19.51 -6.40 -0.27
C ASN A 384 -18.79 -5.86 -1.50
N ARG A 385 -19.37 -6.09 -2.69
CA ARG A 385 -18.91 -5.50 -3.94
C ARG A 385 -19.07 -3.98 -3.94
N ASP A 386 -18.42 -3.31 -4.88
CA ASP A 386 -18.69 -1.88 -5.14
C ASP A 386 -20.17 -1.69 -5.48
N PRO A 387 -20.94 -0.89 -4.71
CA PRO A 387 -22.36 -0.69 -4.93
C PRO A 387 -22.68 0.24 -6.10
N ARG A 388 -21.68 0.93 -6.66
CA ARG A 388 -21.88 1.89 -7.75
C ARG A 388 -22.23 1.17 -9.05
N ASP A 389 -22.88 1.91 -9.96
CA ASP A 389 -23.15 1.42 -11.31
C ASP A 389 -21.85 1.04 -12.03
N GLY A 390 -21.81 -0.17 -12.56
CA GLY A 390 -20.63 -0.74 -13.19
C GLY A 390 -19.68 -1.46 -12.23
N GLY A 391 -19.98 -1.54 -10.93
CA GLY A 391 -19.24 -2.39 -9.96
C GLY A 391 -19.38 -3.86 -10.35
N ASN A 392 -18.23 -4.57 -10.40
CA ASN A 392 -18.19 -5.98 -10.78
C ASN A 392 -18.65 -6.88 -9.62
N LEU A 393 -18.90 -8.15 -9.91
CA LEU A 393 -19.23 -9.15 -8.89
C LEU A 393 -17.95 -9.67 -8.24
N LEU A 394 -18.02 -9.99 -6.95
CA LEU A 394 -16.93 -10.65 -6.24
C LEU A 394 -16.77 -12.07 -6.77
N GLN A 395 -15.51 -12.50 -6.87
CA GLN A 395 -15.16 -13.87 -7.20
C GLN A 395 -14.97 -14.72 -5.95
N ARG A 396 -14.05 -14.30 -5.07
CA ARG A 396 -13.71 -15.04 -3.86
C ARG A 396 -13.02 -14.18 -2.80
N ILE A 397 -12.95 -14.73 -1.59
CA ILE A 397 -12.12 -14.23 -0.49
C ILE A 397 -11.02 -15.24 -0.22
N GLN A 398 -9.81 -14.73 -0.04
CA GLN A 398 -8.63 -15.47 0.37
C GLN A 398 -8.14 -14.97 1.74
N ILE A 399 -7.59 -15.87 2.55
CA ILE A 399 -6.76 -15.53 3.69
C ILE A 399 -5.30 -15.83 3.32
N ILE A 400 -4.44 -14.86 3.53
CA ILE A 400 -3.00 -14.98 3.38
C ILE A 400 -2.40 -15.10 4.78
N LYS A 401 -1.59 -16.14 5.00
CA LYS A 401 -0.82 -16.37 6.22
C LYS A 401 0.67 -16.17 5.93
N GLY A 402 1.36 -15.45 6.81
CA GLY A 402 2.82 -15.36 6.85
C GLY A 402 3.34 -15.79 8.23
N TRP A 403 4.43 -16.53 8.27
CA TRP A 403 5.09 -16.93 9.52
C TRP A 403 6.58 -17.19 9.30
N ILE A 404 7.32 -17.33 10.39
CA ILE A 404 8.71 -17.77 10.38
C ILE A 404 8.75 -19.22 10.89
N ASP A 405 9.40 -20.10 10.15
CA ASP A 405 9.54 -21.49 10.58
C ASP A 405 10.71 -21.68 11.59
N ASP A 406 10.88 -22.91 12.08
CA ASP A 406 11.89 -23.29 13.04
C ASP A 406 13.35 -23.12 12.54
N GLN A 407 13.52 -22.93 11.23
CA GLN A 407 14.82 -22.64 10.58
C GLN A 407 15.01 -21.14 10.33
N GLY A 408 14.12 -20.29 10.81
CA GLY A 408 14.15 -18.83 10.60
C GLY A 408 13.75 -18.38 9.20
N ARG A 409 13.10 -19.24 8.39
CA ARG A 409 12.73 -18.92 6.99
C ARG A 409 11.35 -18.31 6.90
N THR A 410 11.22 -17.32 6.04
CA THR A 410 9.93 -16.70 5.70
C THR A 410 9.04 -17.69 4.95
N GLN A 411 7.89 -17.98 5.51
CA GLN A 411 6.87 -18.88 4.95
C GLN A 411 5.60 -18.11 4.59
N GLN A 412 4.89 -18.59 3.58
CA GLN A 412 3.57 -18.08 3.20
C GLN A 412 2.61 -19.19 2.81
N ALA A 413 1.32 -18.94 3.04
CA ALA A 413 0.23 -19.75 2.52
C ALA A 413 -0.96 -18.89 2.10
N VAL A 414 -1.73 -19.34 1.12
CA VAL A 414 -2.94 -18.68 0.62
C VAL A 414 -4.08 -19.69 0.64
N TYR A 415 -5.18 -19.33 1.27
CA TYR A 415 -6.36 -20.16 1.42
C TYR A 415 -7.59 -19.50 0.80
N ASP A 416 -8.22 -20.13 -0.18
CA ASP A 416 -9.55 -19.72 -0.67
C ASP A 416 -10.60 -20.14 0.37
N ILE A 417 -11.33 -19.17 0.96
CA ILE A 417 -12.24 -19.44 2.07
C ILE A 417 -13.72 -19.17 1.76
N ALA A 418 -14.01 -18.37 0.75
CA ALA A 418 -15.36 -18.05 0.29
C ALA A 418 -15.38 -17.82 -1.21
N GLY A 419 -16.54 -18.00 -1.82
CA GLY A 419 -16.73 -17.80 -3.26
C GLY A 419 -16.26 -19.00 -4.08
N ALA A 420 -15.83 -18.76 -5.32
CA ALA A 420 -15.39 -19.80 -6.23
C ALA A 420 -14.23 -19.31 -7.11
N LYS A 421 -13.20 -20.14 -7.27
CA LYS A 421 -12.07 -19.85 -8.18
C LYS A 421 -12.54 -19.77 -9.64
N ASP A 422 -13.48 -20.62 -10.03
CA ASP A 422 -14.12 -20.60 -11.33
C ASP A 422 -15.58 -20.14 -11.19
N THR A 423 -15.84 -18.92 -11.57
CA THR A 423 -17.17 -18.31 -11.67
C THR A 423 -17.73 -18.36 -13.08
N HIS A 424 -16.99 -18.96 -14.03
CA HIS A 424 -17.26 -18.88 -15.47
C HIS A 424 -17.36 -17.42 -15.95
N ALA A 425 -16.71 -16.50 -15.23
CA ALA A 425 -16.66 -15.11 -15.63
C ALA A 425 -15.77 -14.95 -16.85
N SER A 426 -16.24 -14.17 -17.80
CA SER A 426 -15.50 -13.83 -19.01
C SER A 426 -15.68 -12.36 -19.35
N VAL A 427 -14.70 -11.83 -20.05
CA VAL A 427 -14.70 -10.46 -20.55
C VAL A 427 -14.65 -10.53 -22.07
N ASP A 428 -15.58 -9.86 -22.73
CA ASP A 428 -15.57 -9.73 -24.18
C ASP A 428 -14.44 -8.76 -24.59
N PRO A 429 -13.45 -9.19 -25.38
CA PRO A 429 -12.32 -8.35 -25.74
C PRO A 429 -12.66 -7.20 -26.71
N GLN A 430 -13.84 -7.20 -27.30
CA GLN A 430 -14.26 -6.14 -28.23
C GLN A 430 -15.13 -5.07 -27.56
N THR A 431 -15.87 -5.44 -26.54
CA THR A 431 -16.85 -4.55 -25.89
C THR A 431 -16.54 -4.30 -24.42
N CYS A 432 -15.63 -5.05 -23.82
CA CYS A 432 -15.37 -5.09 -22.39
C CYS A 432 -16.60 -5.49 -21.55
N ALA A 433 -17.61 -6.09 -22.17
CA ALA A 433 -18.75 -6.60 -21.43
C ALA A 433 -18.33 -7.79 -20.57
N VAL A 434 -18.65 -7.71 -19.28
CA VAL A 434 -18.40 -8.77 -18.31
C VAL A 434 -19.61 -9.69 -18.25
N SER A 435 -19.38 -11.00 -18.23
CA SER A 435 -20.41 -12.02 -18.07
C SER A 435 -19.95 -13.11 -17.10
N GLY A 436 -20.86 -14.00 -16.71
CA GLY A 436 -20.60 -15.09 -15.78
C GLY A 436 -21.26 -14.91 -14.43
N ARG A 437 -20.87 -15.72 -13.45
CA ARG A 437 -21.41 -15.73 -12.10
C ARG A 437 -20.47 -14.96 -11.15
N GLY A 438 -20.99 -14.64 -10.00
CA GLY A 438 -20.24 -14.00 -8.92
C GLY A 438 -21.16 -13.63 -7.78
N PHE A 439 -20.65 -12.92 -6.82
CA PHE A 439 -21.33 -12.65 -5.57
C PHE A 439 -21.42 -11.15 -5.32
N SER A 440 -22.59 -10.68 -4.86
CA SER A 440 -22.72 -9.30 -4.36
C SER A 440 -22.13 -9.13 -2.98
N GLN A 441 -22.12 -10.21 -2.21
CA GLN A 441 -21.57 -10.29 -0.86
C GLN A 441 -21.00 -11.69 -0.64
N LEU A 442 -19.92 -11.76 0.11
CA LEU A 442 -19.30 -12.99 0.61
C LEU A 442 -19.07 -12.85 2.11
N CYS A 443 -19.25 -13.95 2.83
CA CYS A 443 -18.85 -14.10 4.24
C CYS A 443 -18.46 -15.54 4.49
N ALA A 444 -17.37 -15.77 5.22
CA ALA A 444 -16.96 -17.09 5.66
C ALA A 444 -16.34 -17.04 7.05
N SER A 445 -16.60 -18.10 7.81
CA SER A 445 -15.86 -18.48 9.01
C SER A 445 -14.78 -19.48 8.62
N TRP A 446 -13.57 -19.30 9.13
CA TRP A 446 -12.43 -20.15 8.79
C TRP A 446 -11.50 -20.36 9.97
N GLN A 447 -10.97 -21.55 10.12
CA GLN A 447 -9.89 -21.88 11.05
C GLN A 447 -8.66 -22.33 10.25
N ASP A 448 -7.48 -21.93 10.69
CA ASP A 448 -6.24 -22.31 10.04
C ASP A 448 -5.97 -23.82 10.22
N PRO A 449 -6.01 -24.64 9.14
CA PRO A 449 -5.77 -26.07 9.24
C PRO A 449 -4.32 -26.43 9.59
N ASN A 450 -3.40 -25.44 9.47
CA ASN A 450 -2.00 -25.59 9.78
C ASN A 450 -1.58 -24.61 10.91
N PHE A 451 -2.49 -24.38 11.86
CA PHE A 451 -2.22 -23.54 13.01
C PHE A 451 -1.23 -24.24 13.95
N ASP A 452 -0.22 -23.49 14.38
CA ASP A 452 0.70 -23.92 15.42
C ASP A 452 0.64 -22.89 16.56
N PRO A 453 0.20 -23.30 17.76
CA PRO A 453 0.07 -22.39 18.90
C PRO A 453 1.41 -21.87 19.43
N GLU A 454 2.54 -22.45 19.03
CA GLU A 454 3.89 -22.02 19.44
C GLU A 454 4.55 -21.09 18.42
N VAL A 455 3.91 -20.84 17.24
CA VAL A 455 4.48 -20.08 16.15
C VAL A 455 3.70 -18.80 15.92
N ALA A 456 4.37 -17.66 16.05
CA ALA A 456 3.80 -16.35 15.69
C ALA A 456 3.46 -16.30 14.20
N ALA A 457 2.30 -15.73 13.88
CA ALA A 457 1.81 -15.63 12.52
C ALA A 457 1.05 -14.32 12.27
N VAL A 458 1.03 -13.90 11.03
CA VAL A 458 0.26 -12.76 10.54
C VAL A 458 -0.74 -13.22 9.49
N TYR A 459 -1.97 -12.73 9.57
CA TYR A 459 -3.07 -13.07 8.67
C TYR A 459 -3.70 -11.80 8.11
N TYR A 460 -4.02 -11.78 6.81
CA TYR A 460 -4.87 -10.75 6.24
C TYR A 460 -5.79 -11.35 5.16
N ALA A 461 -6.93 -10.71 4.92
CA ALA A 461 -7.83 -11.12 3.87
C ALA A 461 -7.59 -10.35 2.57
N ARG A 462 -7.69 -11.04 1.44
CA ARG A 462 -7.71 -10.49 0.09
C ARG A 462 -9.03 -10.86 -0.58
N VAL A 463 -9.74 -9.87 -1.09
CA VAL A 463 -11.01 -10.03 -1.79
C VAL A 463 -10.79 -9.75 -3.27
N LEU A 464 -11.29 -10.63 -4.13
CA LEU A 464 -11.13 -10.54 -5.57
C LEU A 464 -12.47 -10.33 -6.25
N GLU A 465 -12.53 -9.40 -7.22
CA GLU A 465 -13.61 -9.31 -8.18
C GLU A 465 -13.41 -10.31 -9.33
N ASN A 466 -14.45 -10.51 -10.13
CA ASN A 466 -14.30 -11.16 -11.44
C ASN A 466 -13.39 -10.29 -12.34
N PRO A 467 -12.72 -10.88 -13.35
CA PRO A 467 -11.95 -10.12 -14.32
C PRO A 467 -12.78 -9.04 -15.04
N SER A 468 -12.15 -7.93 -15.38
CA SER A 468 -12.67 -6.85 -16.22
C SER A 468 -11.60 -6.36 -17.19
N CYS A 469 -11.92 -5.43 -18.10
CA CYS A 469 -10.91 -4.81 -18.94
C CYS A 469 -10.03 -3.88 -18.12
N ARG A 470 -8.72 -3.91 -18.43
CA ARG A 470 -7.77 -2.91 -17.96
C ARG A 470 -7.93 -1.59 -18.73
N TRP A 471 -7.62 -0.46 -18.11
CA TRP A 471 -7.75 0.88 -18.71
C TRP A 471 -7.08 0.99 -20.10
N SER A 472 -5.91 0.38 -20.25
CA SER A 472 -5.17 0.40 -21.53
C SER A 472 -5.94 -0.27 -22.65
N HIS A 473 -6.71 -1.30 -22.34
CA HIS A 473 -7.55 -1.97 -23.32
C HIS A 473 -8.76 -1.12 -23.74
N TYR A 474 -9.42 -0.45 -22.79
CA TYR A 474 -10.48 0.53 -23.10
C TYR A 474 -9.97 1.63 -24.03
N ASP A 475 -8.76 2.16 -23.75
CA ASP A 475 -8.14 3.17 -24.59
C ASP A 475 -7.81 2.64 -25.98
N CYS A 476 -7.27 1.43 -26.08
CA CYS A 476 -7.00 0.78 -27.37
C CYS A 476 -8.27 0.57 -28.19
N LEU A 477 -9.38 0.19 -27.55
CA LEU A 477 -10.67 0.01 -28.23
C LEU A 477 -11.27 1.34 -28.72
N SER A 478 -10.98 2.45 -28.04
CA SER A 478 -11.47 3.78 -28.41
C SER A 478 -10.76 4.37 -29.64
N LEU A 479 -9.63 3.79 -30.05
CA LEU A 479 -8.85 4.21 -31.22
C LEU A 479 -9.23 3.39 -32.44
N ALA A 480 -9.27 4.04 -33.61
CA ALA A 480 -9.34 3.34 -34.87
C ALA A 480 -8.14 2.39 -35.03
N PRO A 481 -8.30 1.21 -35.66
CA PRO A 481 -7.25 0.19 -35.71
C PRO A 481 -5.89 0.70 -36.18
N GLU A 482 -5.88 1.60 -37.16
CA GLU A 482 -4.67 2.23 -37.75
C GLU A 482 -3.99 3.26 -36.82
N GLN A 483 -4.68 3.69 -35.77
CA GLN A 483 -4.18 4.65 -34.78
C GLN A 483 -3.66 3.96 -33.51
N ARG A 484 -3.86 2.64 -33.39
CA ARG A 484 -3.45 1.88 -32.21
C ARG A 484 -1.94 1.75 -32.15
N PRO A 485 -1.29 2.19 -31.06
CA PRO A 485 0.14 1.98 -30.89
C PRO A 485 0.47 0.50 -30.66
N PRO A 486 1.75 0.08 -30.82
CA PRO A 486 2.18 -1.30 -30.63
C PRO A 486 1.83 -1.89 -29.26
N SER A 487 1.74 -1.05 -28.23
CA SER A 487 1.34 -1.47 -26.88
C SER A 487 -0.06 -2.10 -26.82
N CYS A 488 -0.95 -1.79 -27.76
CA CYS A 488 -2.28 -2.41 -27.84
C CYS A 488 -2.26 -3.90 -28.27
N SER A 489 -1.13 -4.39 -28.76
CA SER A 489 -0.91 -5.79 -29.14
C SER A 489 0.29 -6.42 -28.43
N ASP A 490 0.82 -5.76 -27.40
CA ASP A 490 1.95 -6.26 -26.62
C ASP A 490 1.46 -7.39 -25.68
N PRO A 491 1.92 -8.64 -25.88
CA PRO A 491 1.51 -9.77 -25.04
C PRO A 491 2.01 -9.67 -23.59
N GLU A 492 2.98 -8.80 -23.30
CA GLU A 492 3.48 -8.51 -21.97
C GLU A 492 2.58 -7.56 -21.16
N LEU A 493 1.58 -6.95 -21.82
CA LEU A 493 0.62 -6.07 -21.16
C LEU A 493 -0.71 -6.79 -20.98
N PRO A 494 -1.17 -6.99 -19.74
CA PRO A 494 -2.47 -7.59 -19.51
C PRO A 494 -3.57 -6.66 -20.05
N TRP A 495 -4.48 -7.20 -20.84
CA TRP A 495 -5.66 -6.47 -21.31
C TRP A 495 -6.83 -6.55 -20.33
N GLN A 496 -6.74 -7.48 -19.39
CA GLN A 496 -7.67 -7.68 -18.29
C GLN A 496 -7.01 -7.33 -16.95
N ILE A 497 -7.83 -6.94 -16.00
CA ILE A 497 -7.46 -6.73 -14.60
C ILE A 497 -8.42 -7.52 -13.72
N GLN A 498 -7.94 -8.02 -12.59
CA GLN A 498 -8.75 -8.58 -11.54
C GLN A 498 -8.61 -7.73 -10.29
N GLU A 499 -9.52 -6.78 -10.16
CA GLU A 499 -9.56 -5.82 -9.06
C GLU A 499 -9.71 -6.52 -7.71
N ARG A 500 -9.19 -5.87 -6.67
CA ARG A 500 -9.11 -6.49 -5.35
C ARG A 500 -9.12 -5.49 -4.20
N ALA A 501 -9.33 -6.02 -3.01
CA ALA A 501 -9.15 -5.30 -1.76
C ALA A 501 -8.30 -6.13 -0.80
N TRP A 502 -7.58 -5.45 0.10
CA TRP A 502 -6.74 -6.04 1.15
C TRP A 502 -7.11 -5.45 2.49
N THR A 503 -7.39 -6.29 3.48
CA THR A 503 -7.58 -5.83 4.86
C THR A 503 -6.25 -5.56 5.53
N SER A 504 -6.25 -4.73 6.56
CA SER A 504 -5.16 -4.73 7.53
C SER A 504 -5.02 -6.11 8.17
N PRO A 505 -3.80 -6.49 8.57
CA PRO A 505 -3.54 -7.80 9.16
C PRO A 505 -4.10 -7.93 10.58
N ILE A 506 -4.22 -9.18 11.01
CA ILE A 506 -4.38 -9.60 12.41
C ILE A 506 -3.16 -10.45 12.77
N TRP A 507 -2.59 -10.24 13.94
CA TRP A 507 -1.41 -10.98 14.42
C TRP A 507 -1.77 -11.97 15.50
N TYR A 508 -1.18 -13.15 15.42
CA TYR A 508 -1.14 -14.14 16.48
C TYR A 508 0.26 -14.17 17.11
N ARG A 509 0.30 -14.15 18.44
CA ARG A 509 1.52 -14.34 19.24
C ARG A 509 1.26 -15.44 20.24
N PRO A 510 2.19 -16.42 20.37
CA PRO A 510 2.13 -17.49 21.37
C PRO A 510 2.01 -17.01 22.82
#